data_d27b090f99cde348b5ea5134424e044b
#
_entry.id   d27b090f99cde348b5ea5134424e044b
#
_cell.length_a   1.000
_cell.length_b   1.000
_cell.length_c   1.000
_cell.angle_alpha   90.00
_cell.angle_beta   90.00
_cell.angle_gamma   90.00
#
_symmetry.space_group_name_H-M   'P 1'
#
loop_
_entity.id
_entity.type
_entity.pdbx_description
1 polymer ?
#
loop_
_entity_poly.entity_id
_entity_poly.type
_entity_poly.pdbx_seq_one_letter_code
_entity_poly.pdbx_strand_id
1 'polypeptide(L)'
;MSTKQKRFILPEDEIPRFWYNIQADMKNKPMPPLNPATKEPLKPEDLYPIFAKELCHQELDMKNAWIEIPETVREYYKYWRSTPLVRAYGLEKALGTPAHIYFKNESVSPIGSHKLNSAIAQAYYCKEEGVSNVTTETGAGQWGAALSYAARVFGLEAAVYQVKISYNQKPYRRSIMQTFGAQVTPSPSMSTRAGKDVLTKTPNHQGSLGTAISEAIELARTTPNCKYTLGSVLSHVTLHQTVIGLEAEKQMEMAGEYPDIVIGCFGGGSNFGGICFPFMRHTIKEGRQTRFIAAEPASCPKLTRGEFHYDYADEAGYTPLLPMYTLGHKFAPANIHAGGLRFHGAGVIVSQLLKDGLMEAMDINQLETFETGCLFAQTEGIIPAPESCHAIAAAVREAKKCIETGEEKVILFNLSGHGLIDMASYDQYFAGNLMNYELKDEDIAKNLENIEKI
;
A
#
# COMPACT_ATOMS: atom_id res chain seq x y z
N MET A 1 7.90 39.62 8.26
CA MET A 1 7.46 38.24 8.51
C MET A 1 8.56 37.33 7.95
N SER A 2 9.23 36.55 8.75
CA SER A 2 10.15 35.52 8.24
C SER A 2 9.33 34.56 7.40
N THR A 3 9.64 34.43 6.12
CA THR A 3 8.98 33.46 5.21
C THR A 3 9.51 32.09 5.56
N LYS A 4 8.83 31.40 6.50
CA LYS A 4 9.15 30.01 6.82
C LYS A 4 8.95 29.17 5.57
N GLN A 5 9.96 28.43 5.16
CA GLN A 5 9.86 27.51 4.02
C GLN A 5 8.79 26.46 4.30
N LYS A 6 7.88 26.26 3.34
CA LYS A 6 6.76 25.34 3.48
C LYS A 6 6.96 24.05 2.68
N ARG A 7 7.70 24.09 1.57
CA ARG A 7 7.83 23.01 0.60
C ARG A 7 9.29 22.71 0.31
N PHE A 8 9.68 21.45 0.36
CA PHE A 8 11.00 20.94 0.10
C PHE A 8 10.98 19.97 -1.08
N ILE A 9 11.84 20.18 -2.07
CA ILE A 9 11.93 19.39 -3.29
C ILE A 9 13.41 19.16 -3.58
N LEU A 10 13.80 17.93 -3.90
CA LEU A 10 15.13 17.59 -4.34
C LEU A 10 15.26 17.84 -5.85
N PRO A 11 16.43 18.24 -6.34
CA PRO A 11 16.72 18.27 -7.77
C PRO A 11 16.78 16.83 -8.36
N GLU A 12 16.68 16.71 -9.68
CA GLU A 12 16.59 15.41 -10.37
C GLU A 12 17.82 14.50 -10.12
N ASP A 13 19.00 15.07 -9.99
CA ASP A 13 20.25 14.34 -9.74
C ASP A 13 20.33 13.75 -8.32
N GLU A 14 19.47 14.21 -7.42
CA GLU A 14 19.32 13.67 -6.06
C GLU A 14 18.25 12.62 -5.90
N ILE A 15 17.50 12.28 -6.96
CA ILE A 15 16.58 11.14 -6.94
C ILE A 15 17.37 9.88 -6.57
N PRO A 16 16.87 9.03 -5.65
CA PRO A 16 17.58 7.84 -5.19
C PRO A 16 18.04 6.93 -6.33
N ARG A 17 19.28 6.48 -6.24
CA ARG A 17 19.87 5.51 -7.18
C ARG A 17 19.63 4.07 -6.76
N PHE A 18 19.27 3.85 -5.51
CA PHE A 18 19.03 2.54 -4.91
C PHE A 18 17.72 2.55 -4.15
N TRP A 19 17.04 1.43 -4.15
CA TRP A 19 16.01 1.11 -3.17
C TRP A 19 16.66 0.54 -1.91
N TYR A 20 16.02 0.74 -0.76
CA TYR A 20 16.48 0.21 0.51
C TYR A 20 15.72 -1.04 0.93
N ASN A 21 16.41 -2.15 1.06
CA ASN A 21 15.88 -3.42 1.53
C ASN A 21 16.15 -3.59 3.03
N ILE A 22 15.17 -3.29 3.85
CA ILE A 22 15.26 -3.37 5.30
C ILE A 22 15.56 -4.79 5.80
N GLN A 23 15.16 -5.84 5.05
CA GLN A 23 15.38 -7.23 5.45
C GLN A 23 16.86 -7.53 5.72
N ALA A 24 17.76 -6.91 4.97
CA ALA A 24 19.20 -7.09 5.15
C ALA A 24 19.71 -6.59 6.52
N ASP A 25 19.06 -5.57 7.07
CA ASP A 25 19.46 -4.93 8.33
C ASP A 25 18.63 -5.40 9.56
N MET A 26 17.51 -6.09 9.35
CA MET A 26 16.70 -6.63 10.46
C MET A 26 17.48 -7.64 11.28
N LYS A 27 17.39 -7.54 12.62
CA LYS A 27 18.00 -8.49 13.56
C LYS A 27 17.36 -9.88 13.44
N ASN A 28 16.04 -9.92 13.49
CA ASN A 28 15.25 -11.12 13.27
C ASN A 28 14.76 -11.09 11.82
N LYS A 29 15.25 -12.02 10.99
CA LYS A 29 14.78 -12.13 9.62
C LYS A 29 13.33 -12.63 9.61
N PRO A 30 12.51 -12.20 8.65
CA PRO A 30 11.17 -12.77 8.48
C PRO A 30 11.25 -14.30 8.26
N MET A 31 10.25 -14.99 8.73
CA MET A 31 10.06 -16.40 8.37
C MET A 31 9.87 -16.51 6.84
N PRO A 32 10.41 -17.54 6.18
CA PRO A 32 10.32 -17.67 4.73
C PRO A 32 8.86 -17.93 4.29
N PRO A 33 8.41 -17.38 3.16
CA PRO A 33 7.22 -17.88 2.49
C PRO A 33 7.34 -19.35 2.13
N LEU A 34 6.23 -20.10 2.18
CA LEU A 34 6.24 -21.54 1.92
C LEU A 34 5.50 -21.88 0.63
N ASN A 35 5.99 -22.90 -0.05
CA ASN A 35 5.28 -23.54 -1.15
C ASN A 35 4.01 -24.22 -0.60
N PRO A 36 2.81 -23.90 -1.13
CA PRO A 36 1.57 -24.44 -0.58
C PRO A 36 1.44 -25.97 -0.68
N ALA A 37 2.09 -26.59 -1.66
CA ALA A 37 2.03 -28.04 -1.87
C ALA A 37 3.02 -28.82 -1.01
N THR A 38 4.26 -28.33 -0.87
CA THR A 38 5.34 -29.03 -0.18
C THR A 38 5.56 -28.56 1.26
N LYS A 39 5.07 -27.37 1.60
CA LYS A 39 5.33 -26.66 2.87
C LYS A 39 6.82 -26.32 3.10
N GLU A 40 7.64 -26.44 2.08
CA GLU A 40 9.04 -26.07 2.12
C GLU A 40 9.24 -24.58 1.83
N PRO A 41 10.30 -23.94 2.33
CA PRO A 41 10.64 -22.57 1.99
C PRO A 41 10.74 -22.35 0.48
N LEU A 42 10.15 -21.26 0.00
CA LEU A 42 10.19 -20.90 -1.42
C LEU A 42 11.60 -20.58 -1.90
N LYS A 43 11.87 -20.99 -3.13
CA LYS A 43 12.99 -20.52 -3.94
C LYS A 43 12.49 -19.54 -5.01
N PRO A 44 13.32 -18.64 -5.56
CA PRO A 44 12.91 -17.73 -6.62
C PRO A 44 12.24 -18.44 -7.81
N GLU A 45 12.72 -19.64 -8.16
CA GLU A 45 12.24 -20.44 -9.27
C GLU A 45 10.77 -20.87 -9.11
N ASP A 46 10.32 -21.08 -7.87
CA ASP A 46 8.93 -21.46 -7.56
C ASP A 46 7.94 -20.34 -7.94
N LEU A 47 8.41 -19.09 -7.99
CA LEU A 47 7.63 -17.90 -8.31
C LEU A 47 7.67 -17.50 -9.79
N TYR A 48 8.64 -18.01 -10.58
CA TYR A 48 8.80 -17.68 -12.00
C TYR A 48 7.55 -17.92 -12.86
N PRO A 49 6.69 -18.92 -12.59
CA PRO A 49 5.47 -19.08 -13.35
C PRO A 49 4.48 -17.91 -13.21
N ILE A 50 4.61 -17.10 -12.15
CA ILE A 50 3.67 -16.04 -11.79
C ILE A 50 4.28 -14.66 -12.01
N PHE A 51 5.52 -14.42 -11.54
CA PHE A 51 6.17 -13.12 -11.56
C PHE A 51 7.38 -13.08 -12.50
N ALA A 52 7.81 -11.88 -12.89
CA ALA A 52 9.09 -11.71 -13.56
C ALA A 52 10.26 -12.15 -12.64
N LYS A 53 11.30 -12.76 -13.21
CA LYS A 53 12.38 -13.42 -12.46
C LYS A 53 13.07 -12.49 -11.48
N GLU A 54 13.41 -11.28 -11.91
CA GLU A 54 14.07 -10.31 -11.04
C GLU A 54 13.22 -9.95 -9.83
N LEU A 55 11.89 -9.82 -9.99
CA LEU A 55 10.99 -9.58 -8.87
C LEU A 55 11.00 -10.74 -7.86
N CYS A 56 11.15 -11.97 -8.34
CA CYS A 56 11.27 -13.16 -7.48
C CYS A 56 12.56 -13.14 -6.66
N HIS A 57 13.68 -12.71 -7.26
CA HIS A 57 14.94 -12.53 -6.55
C HIS A 57 14.83 -11.42 -5.50
N GLN A 58 14.26 -10.27 -5.85
CA GLN A 58 14.05 -9.17 -4.91
C GLN A 58 13.08 -9.53 -3.77
N GLU A 59 12.08 -10.37 -4.04
CA GLU A 59 11.13 -10.84 -3.03
C GLU A 59 11.79 -11.59 -1.88
N LEU A 60 12.78 -12.43 -2.22
CA LEU A 60 13.45 -13.34 -1.28
C LEU A 60 14.86 -12.86 -0.87
N ASP A 61 15.28 -11.68 -1.30
CA ASP A 61 16.60 -11.14 -0.94
C ASP A 61 16.61 -10.62 0.50
N MET A 62 17.31 -11.34 1.36
CA MET A 62 17.53 -10.96 2.77
C MET A 62 18.98 -10.52 3.04
N LYS A 63 19.81 -10.32 1.99
CA LYS A 63 21.26 -10.09 2.13
C LYS A 63 21.68 -8.68 1.69
N ASN A 64 21.13 -8.20 0.57
CA ASN A 64 21.54 -6.94 -0.02
C ASN A 64 20.65 -5.80 0.51
N ALA A 65 21.25 -4.87 1.26
CA ALA A 65 20.53 -3.73 1.82
C ALA A 65 20.17 -2.68 0.75
N TRP A 66 20.95 -2.61 -0.32
CA TRP A 66 20.79 -1.64 -1.38
C TRP A 66 20.65 -2.33 -2.72
N ILE A 67 19.53 -2.12 -3.38
CA ILE A 67 19.22 -2.66 -4.69
C ILE A 67 19.21 -1.50 -5.68
N GLU A 68 20.03 -1.60 -6.72
CA GLU A 68 20.14 -0.52 -7.72
C GLU A 68 18.83 -0.35 -8.47
N ILE A 69 18.40 0.91 -8.62
CA ILE A 69 17.24 1.26 -9.44
C ILE A 69 17.72 1.34 -10.89
N PRO A 70 17.20 0.52 -11.81
CA PRO A 70 17.58 0.57 -13.21
C PRO A 70 17.47 1.99 -13.79
N GLU A 71 18.43 2.37 -14.62
CA GLU A 71 18.47 3.73 -15.19
C GLU A 71 17.16 4.08 -15.90
N THR A 72 16.62 3.17 -16.68
CA THR A 72 15.31 3.34 -17.36
C THR A 72 14.20 3.66 -16.35
N VAL A 73 14.14 2.98 -15.21
CA VAL A 73 13.15 3.24 -14.15
C VAL A 73 13.36 4.63 -13.56
N ARG A 74 14.62 5.05 -13.31
CA ARG A 74 14.94 6.38 -12.80
C ARG A 74 14.57 7.49 -13.80
N GLU A 75 14.77 7.28 -15.10
CA GLU A 75 14.34 8.23 -16.14
C GLU A 75 12.81 8.43 -16.10
N TYR A 76 12.03 7.37 -15.91
CA TYR A 76 10.59 7.53 -15.72
C TYR A 76 10.25 8.22 -14.39
N TYR A 77 10.99 7.97 -13.31
CA TYR A 77 10.79 8.65 -12.04
C TYR A 77 10.93 10.18 -12.16
N LYS A 78 11.80 10.71 -13.00
CA LYS A 78 11.98 12.15 -13.21
C LYS A 78 10.71 12.88 -13.68
N TYR A 79 9.72 12.18 -14.26
CA TYR A 79 8.44 12.82 -14.61
C TYR A 79 7.63 13.34 -13.42
N TRP A 80 7.84 12.82 -12.22
CA TRP A 80 7.09 13.26 -11.03
C TRP A 80 7.92 13.31 -9.74
N ARG A 81 9.09 12.71 -9.69
CA ARG A 81 9.97 12.73 -8.53
C ARG A 81 11.03 13.82 -8.70
N SER A 82 11.52 14.39 -7.60
CA SER A 82 11.16 14.08 -6.22
C SER A 82 9.78 14.62 -5.89
N THR A 83 8.96 13.83 -5.16
CA THR A 83 7.68 14.35 -4.68
C THR A 83 7.90 15.34 -3.53
N PRO A 84 7.06 16.36 -3.36
CA PRO A 84 7.28 17.37 -2.32
C PRO A 84 7.15 16.80 -0.90
N LEU A 85 8.04 17.22 -0.01
CA LEU A 85 7.76 17.26 1.42
C LEU A 85 7.17 18.63 1.76
N VAL A 86 6.08 18.65 2.51
CA VAL A 86 5.36 19.88 2.84
C VAL A 86 5.10 19.95 4.33
N ARG A 87 5.35 21.11 4.94
CA ARG A 87 4.93 21.37 6.32
C ARG A 87 3.50 21.87 6.35
N ALA A 88 2.65 21.24 7.12
CA ALA A 88 1.20 21.48 7.19
C ALA A 88 0.88 22.61 8.20
N TYR A 89 1.40 23.80 7.97
CA TYR A 89 1.17 24.96 8.85
C TYR A 89 -0.31 25.30 9.05
N GLY A 90 -1.15 25.06 8.03
CA GLY A 90 -2.60 25.29 8.13
C GLY A 90 -3.24 24.34 9.11
N LEU A 91 -2.87 23.05 9.04
CA LEU A 91 -3.36 22.01 9.93
C LEU A 91 -2.85 22.21 11.37
N GLU A 92 -1.54 22.51 11.56
CA GLU A 92 -0.97 22.85 12.86
C GLU A 92 -1.75 23.99 13.54
N LYS A 93 -2.01 25.06 12.79
CA LYS A 93 -2.80 26.22 13.28
C LYS A 93 -4.23 25.86 13.62
N ALA A 94 -4.90 25.08 12.76
CA ALA A 94 -6.30 24.68 12.97
C ALA A 94 -6.47 23.79 14.21
N LEU A 95 -5.48 22.94 14.50
CA LEU A 95 -5.45 22.10 15.68
C LEU A 95 -5.00 22.84 16.95
N GLY A 96 -4.27 23.96 16.81
CA GLY A 96 -3.66 24.65 17.94
C GLY A 96 -2.56 23.83 18.63
N THR A 97 -1.89 22.95 17.89
CA THR A 97 -0.88 22.02 18.41
C THR A 97 0.52 22.63 18.38
N PRO A 98 1.39 22.31 19.37
CA PRO A 98 2.82 22.62 19.29
C PRO A 98 3.57 21.69 18.33
N ALA A 99 2.97 20.59 17.87
CA ALA A 99 3.62 19.64 16.96
C ALA A 99 3.92 20.25 15.60
N HIS A 100 5.06 19.83 15.01
CA HIS A 100 5.44 20.13 13.64
C HIS A 100 4.96 19.00 12.72
N ILE A 101 4.00 19.28 11.84
CA ILE A 101 3.37 18.27 10.99
C ILE A 101 3.90 18.40 9.57
N TYR A 102 4.49 17.33 9.05
CA TYR A 102 4.94 17.22 7.67
C TYR A 102 4.20 16.11 6.93
N PHE A 103 3.97 16.32 5.63
CA PHE A 103 3.49 15.25 4.77
C PHE A 103 4.34 15.12 3.50
N LYS A 104 4.68 13.87 3.18
CA LYS A 104 5.28 13.51 1.91
C LYS A 104 4.17 13.36 0.88
N ASN A 105 4.17 14.16 -0.17
CA ASN A 105 3.04 14.27 -1.09
C ASN A 105 3.20 13.36 -2.32
N GLU A 106 2.78 12.12 -2.22
CA GLU A 106 2.76 11.16 -3.33
C GLU A 106 1.55 11.35 -4.28
N SER A 107 0.64 12.28 -3.98
CA SER A 107 -0.54 12.56 -4.80
C SER A 107 -0.22 13.27 -6.13
N VAL A 108 1.01 13.76 -6.30
CA VAL A 108 1.46 14.50 -7.49
C VAL A 108 1.89 13.61 -8.65
N SER A 109 1.92 12.30 -8.46
CA SER A 109 2.25 11.37 -9.55
C SER A 109 1.20 11.42 -10.68
N PRO A 110 1.52 11.02 -11.91
CA PRO A 110 0.59 11.03 -13.06
C PRO A 110 -0.74 10.32 -12.81
N ILE A 111 -0.78 9.36 -11.89
CA ILE A 111 -2.01 8.63 -11.52
C ILE A 111 -2.56 9.03 -10.14
N GLY A 112 -1.97 10.03 -9.51
CA GLY A 112 -2.41 10.59 -8.25
C GLY A 112 -2.18 9.71 -7.02
N SER A 113 -1.21 8.77 -7.05
CA SER A 113 -0.85 7.93 -5.89
C SER A 113 0.57 7.37 -5.95
N HIS A 114 1.10 6.94 -4.78
CA HIS A 114 2.42 6.30 -4.62
C HIS A 114 2.59 5.00 -5.43
N LYS A 115 1.50 4.35 -5.83
CA LYS A 115 1.55 3.01 -6.45
C LYS A 115 2.33 2.98 -7.76
N LEU A 116 2.43 4.11 -8.43
CA LEU A 116 3.17 4.23 -9.70
C LEU A 116 4.66 3.90 -9.54
N ASN A 117 5.25 4.16 -8.37
CA ASN A 117 6.67 3.86 -8.12
C ASN A 117 6.98 2.37 -8.36
N SER A 118 6.16 1.47 -7.81
CA SER A 118 6.35 0.03 -8.02
C SER A 118 5.82 -0.45 -9.38
N ALA A 119 4.74 0.16 -9.90
CA ALA A 119 4.19 -0.26 -11.19
C ALA A 119 5.19 -0.07 -12.33
N ILE A 120 5.92 1.04 -12.36
CA ILE A 120 6.99 1.30 -13.35
C ILE A 120 8.09 0.24 -13.23
N ALA A 121 8.56 -0.06 -12.02
CA ALA A 121 9.60 -1.06 -11.80
C ALA A 121 9.15 -2.47 -12.24
N GLN A 122 7.95 -2.90 -11.83
CA GLN A 122 7.41 -4.21 -12.20
C GLN A 122 7.21 -4.35 -13.73
N ALA A 123 6.64 -3.32 -14.38
CA ALA A 123 6.46 -3.32 -15.83
C ALA A 123 7.79 -3.32 -16.58
N TYR A 124 8.81 -2.60 -16.08
CA TYR A 124 10.16 -2.63 -16.60
C TYR A 124 10.74 -4.05 -16.60
N TYR A 125 10.72 -4.74 -15.45
CA TYR A 125 11.25 -6.10 -15.33
C TYR A 125 10.47 -7.12 -16.16
N CYS A 126 9.16 -6.96 -16.28
CA CYS A 126 8.36 -7.77 -17.22
C CYS A 126 8.83 -7.55 -18.66
N LYS A 127 9.07 -6.29 -19.06
CA LYS A 127 9.55 -5.95 -20.41
C LYS A 127 10.93 -6.53 -20.70
N GLU A 128 11.88 -6.41 -19.76
CA GLU A 128 13.23 -6.95 -19.88
C GLU A 128 13.24 -8.48 -20.03
N GLU A 129 12.28 -9.18 -19.38
CA GLU A 129 12.09 -10.63 -19.54
C GLU A 129 11.40 -11.01 -20.87
N GLY A 130 10.99 -10.04 -21.68
CA GLY A 130 10.29 -10.26 -22.96
C GLY A 130 8.80 -10.61 -22.77
N VAL A 131 8.21 -10.30 -21.63
CA VAL A 131 6.77 -10.46 -21.36
C VAL A 131 5.98 -9.51 -22.26
N SER A 132 4.83 -9.96 -22.77
CA SER A 132 3.93 -9.15 -23.59
C SER A 132 2.64 -8.76 -22.87
N ASN A 133 2.24 -9.55 -21.86
CA ASN A 133 0.98 -9.37 -21.15
C ASN A 133 1.22 -9.31 -19.65
N VAL A 134 0.55 -8.38 -18.96
CA VAL A 134 0.54 -8.30 -17.50
C VAL A 134 -0.90 -8.36 -17.00
N THR A 135 -1.10 -9.03 -15.88
CA THR A 135 -2.40 -9.10 -15.22
C THR A 135 -2.29 -8.70 -13.77
N THR A 136 -3.38 -8.20 -13.22
CA THR A 136 -3.45 -7.81 -11.82
C THR A 136 -4.88 -7.74 -11.31
N GLU A 137 -5.00 -7.69 -10.00
CA GLU A 137 -6.21 -7.27 -9.29
C GLU A 137 -6.15 -5.78 -8.93
N THR A 138 -7.29 -5.23 -8.58
CA THR A 138 -7.37 -3.92 -7.92
C THR A 138 -8.62 -3.78 -7.07
N GLY A 139 -8.49 -3.25 -5.86
CA GLY A 139 -9.62 -2.91 -4.99
C GLY A 139 -10.31 -1.63 -5.44
N ALA A 140 -9.81 -0.48 -4.97
CA ALA A 140 -10.35 0.85 -5.31
C ALA A 140 -10.06 1.30 -6.75
N GLY A 141 -9.10 0.66 -7.46
CA GLY A 141 -8.69 1.01 -8.81
C GLY A 141 -7.36 1.79 -8.89
N GLN A 142 -6.76 2.16 -7.79
CA GLN A 142 -5.50 2.93 -7.77
C GLN A 142 -4.32 2.12 -8.33
N TRP A 143 -4.20 0.84 -7.93
CA TRP A 143 -3.16 -0.02 -8.45
C TRP A 143 -3.39 -0.36 -9.92
N GLY A 144 -4.63 -0.71 -10.29
CA GLY A 144 -4.98 -0.95 -11.68
C GLY A 144 -4.65 0.23 -12.58
N ALA A 145 -4.93 1.48 -12.15
CA ALA A 145 -4.56 2.69 -12.89
C ALA A 145 -3.04 2.84 -13.02
N ALA A 146 -2.28 2.56 -11.95
CA ALA A 146 -0.82 2.64 -11.98
C ALA A 146 -0.22 1.62 -12.95
N LEU A 147 -0.67 0.37 -12.89
CA LEU A 147 -0.21 -0.67 -13.81
C LEU A 147 -0.62 -0.38 -15.26
N SER A 148 -1.85 0.10 -15.49
CA SER A 148 -2.31 0.42 -16.85
C SER A 148 -1.42 1.47 -17.52
N TYR A 149 -1.04 2.52 -16.77
CA TYR A 149 -0.09 3.51 -17.27
C TYR A 149 1.30 2.90 -17.49
N ALA A 150 1.84 2.17 -16.51
CA ALA A 150 3.17 1.55 -16.60
C ALA A 150 3.23 0.53 -17.76
N ALA A 151 2.21 -0.29 -17.93
CA ALA A 151 2.12 -1.23 -19.04
C ALA A 151 2.15 -0.50 -20.41
N ARG A 152 1.37 0.59 -20.52
CA ARG A 152 1.37 1.41 -21.74
C ARG A 152 2.73 1.99 -22.05
N VAL A 153 3.44 2.47 -21.04
CA VAL A 153 4.80 3.03 -21.17
C VAL A 153 5.79 2.02 -21.74
N PHE A 154 5.71 0.75 -21.31
CA PHE A 154 6.62 -0.32 -21.74
C PHE A 154 6.06 -1.17 -22.89
N GLY A 155 4.91 -0.81 -23.47
CA GLY A 155 4.32 -1.54 -24.58
C GLY A 155 3.81 -2.93 -24.23
N LEU A 156 3.28 -3.08 -23.00
CA LEU A 156 2.66 -4.30 -22.50
C LEU A 156 1.14 -4.19 -22.57
N GLU A 157 0.47 -5.30 -22.81
CA GLU A 157 -0.99 -5.40 -22.65
C GLU A 157 -1.34 -5.65 -21.18
N ALA A 158 -2.36 -4.96 -20.66
CA ALA A 158 -2.77 -5.07 -19.27
C ALA A 158 -4.21 -5.57 -19.11
N ALA A 159 -4.39 -6.61 -18.30
CA ALA A 159 -5.70 -7.12 -17.88
C ALA A 159 -5.88 -6.92 -16.37
N VAL A 160 -6.94 -6.21 -15.96
CA VAL A 160 -7.19 -5.80 -14.58
C VAL A 160 -8.50 -6.39 -14.08
N TYR A 161 -8.45 -7.17 -13.01
CA TYR A 161 -9.62 -7.65 -12.27
C TYR A 161 -9.93 -6.68 -11.13
N GLN A 162 -11.01 -5.89 -11.28
CA GLN A 162 -11.43 -4.92 -10.27
C GLN A 162 -12.52 -5.51 -9.39
N VAL A 163 -12.38 -5.41 -8.06
CA VAL A 163 -13.40 -5.81 -7.10
C VAL A 163 -14.75 -5.17 -7.48
N LYS A 164 -15.79 -6.02 -7.71
CA LYS A 164 -17.08 -5.65 -8.32
C LYS A 164 -17.77 -4.46 -7.64
N ILE A 165 -17.79 -4.42 -6.32
CA ILE A 165 -18.39 -3.29 -5.61
C ILE A 165 -17.68 -1.98 -5.94
N SER A 166 -16.34 -1.97 -5.97
CA SER A 166 -15.55 -0.78 -6.31
C SER A 166 -15.67 -0.44 -7.80
N TYR A 167 -15.78 -1.43 -8.67
CA TYR A 167 -16.03 -1.23 -10.11
C TYR A 167 -17.31 -0.43 -10.34
N ASN A 168 -18.36 -0.70 -9.55
CA ASN A 168 -19.64 0.00 -9.64
C ASN A 168 -19.61 1.37 -8.94
N GLN A 169 -18.98 1.46 -7.76
CA GLN A 169 -18.94 2.69 -6.95
C GLN A 169 -17.97 3.75 -7.49
N LYS A 170 -16.91 3.33 -8.23
CA LYS A 170 -15.83 4.20 -8.68
C LYS A 170 -15.63 4.12 -10.20
N PRO A 171 -16.62 4.53 -11.02
CA PRO A 171 -16.58 4.36 -12.49
C PRO A 171 -15.39 5.08 -13.14
N TYR A 172 -14.97 6.23 -12.61
CA TYR A 172 -13.86 7.00 -13.18
C TYR A 172 -12.51 6.29 -13.06
N ARG A 173 -12.31 5.44 -12.03
CA ARG A 173 -11.11 4.60 -11.95
C ARG A 173 -11.02 3.64 -13.12
N ARG A 174 -12.14 3.00 -13.50
CA ARG A 174 -12.23 2.16 -14.69
C ARG A 174 -11.91 2.97 -15.96
N SER A 175 -12.51 4.16 -16.10
CA SER A 175 -12.27 5.03 -17.27
C SER A 175 -10.80 5.39 -17.42
N ILE A 176 -10.09 5.67 -16.34
CA ILE A 176 -8.64 5.94 -16.36
C ILE A 176 -7.87 4.72 -16.86
N MET A 177 -8.15 3.53 -16.33
CA MET A 177 -7.48 2.29 -16.77
C MET A 177 -7.71 2.04 -18.26
N GLN A 178 -8.94 2.20 -18.74
CA GLN A 178 -9.31 2.04 -20.14
C GLN A 178 -8.67 3.12 -21.04
N THR A 179 -8.53 4.36 -20.56
CA THR A 179 -7.83 5.44 -21.27
C THR A 179 -6.35 5.10 -21.51
N PHE A 180 -5.72 4.40 -20.57
CA PHE A 180 -4.37 3.87 -20.75
C PHE A 180 -4.32 2.55 -21.54
N GLY A 181 -5.46 2.03 -22.01
CA GLY A 181 -5.56 0.85 -22.87
C GLY A 181 -5.74 -0.47 -22.14
N ALA A 182 -5.92 -0.49 -20.84
CA ALA A 182 -6.12 -1.74 -20.10
C ALA A 182 -7.53 -2.32 -20.30
N GLN A 183 -7.62 -3.64 -20.30
CA GLN A 183 -8.88 -4.37 -20.18
C GLN A 183 -9.27 -4.48 -18.70
N VAL A 184 -10.47 -4.07 -18.35
CA VAL A 184 -10.95 -4.06 -16.95
C VAL A 184 -12.17 -4.94 -16.81
N THR A 185 -12.05 -5.96 -15.97
CA THR A 185 -13.10 -6.96 -15.70
C THR A 185 -13.56 -6.87 -14.25
N PRO A 186 -14.86 -6.77 -13.94
CA PRO A 186 -15.36 -6.86 -12.58
C PRO A 186 -15.15 -8.26 -12.01
N SER A 187 -14.57 -8.38 -10.82
CA SER A 187 -14.32 -9.63 -10.11
C SER A 187 -15.31 -9.80 -8.94
N PRO A 188 -15.96 -10.98 -8.77
CA PRO A 188 -15.77 -12.22 -9.54
C PRO A 188 -16.38 -12.16 -10.93
N SER A 189 -15.75 -12.88 -11.87
CA SER A 189 -16.15 -12.94 -13.28
C SER A 189 -16.45 -14.36 -13.75
N MET A 190 -17.16 -14.48 -14.87
CA MET A 190 -17.37 -15.77 -15.55
C MET A 190 -16.23 -16.15 -16.49
N SER A 191 -15.16 -15.37 -16.58
CA SER A 191 -14.02 -15.61 -17.48
C SER A 191 -12.99 -16.59 -16.91
N THR A 192 -12.93 -16.75 -15.60
CA THR A 192 -11.99 -17.61 -14.86
C THR A 192 -12.71 -18.72 -14.10
N ARG A 193 -11.99 -19.78 -13.74
CA ARG A 193 -12.52 -20.84 -12.87
C ARG A 193 -12.77 -20.31 -11.47
N ALA A 194 -11.80 -19.58 -10.91
CA ALA A 194 -11.90 -18.99 -9.57
C ALA A 194 -13.15 -18.10 -9.45
N GLY A 195 -13.41 -17.22 -10.42
CA GLY A 195 -14.60 -16.37 -10.43
C GLY A 195 -15.91 -17.16 -10.59
N LYS A 196 -15.92 -18.16 -11.47
CA LYS A 196 -17.09 -19.07 -11.65
C LYS A 196 -17.42 -19.80 -10.36
N ASP A 197 -16.44 -20.33 -9.65
CA ASP A 197 -16.65 -21.10 -8.42
C ASP A 197 -17.29 -20.22 -7.33
N VAL A 198 -16.88 -18.95 -7.22
CA VAL A 198 -17.47 -17.96 -6.30
C VAL A 198 -18.91 -17.63 -6.71
N LEU A 199 -19.15 -17.32 -7.99
CA LEU A 199 -20.47 -16.93 -8.49
C LEU A 199 -21.48 -18.09 -8.47
N THR A 200 -21.02 -19.34 -8.60
CA THR A 200 -21.87 -20.52 -8.47
C THR A 200 -22.38 -20.70 -7.03
N LYS A 201 -21.51 -20.43 -6.04
CA LYS A 201 -21.88 -20.49 -4.60
C LYS A 201 -22.71 -19.29 -4.17
N THR A 202 -22.36 -18.11 -4.68
CA THR A 202 -22.95 -16.82 -4.29
C THR A 202 -23.16 -15.94 -5.52
N PRO A 203 -24.28 -16.05 -6.25
CA PRO A 203 -24.50 -15.37 -7.54
C PRO A 203 -24.38 -13.83 -7.48
N ASN A 204 -24.69 -13.23 -6.32
CA ASN A 204 -24.64 -11.77 -6.10
C ASN A 204 -23.40 -11.32 -5.32
N HIS A 205 -22.35 -12.14 -5.29
CA HIS A 205 -21.12 -11.80 -4.59
C HIS A 205 -20.54 -10.45 -5.07
N GLN A 206 -20.18 -9.58 -4.12
CA GLN A 206 -19.71 -8.23 -4.42
C GLN A 206 -18.19 -8.16 -4.71
N GLY A 207 -17.51 -9.28 -4.59
CA GLY A 207 -16.07 -9.40 -4.79
C GLY A 207 -15.26 -9.13 -3.52
N SER A 208 -14.06 -9.70 -3.52
CA SER A 208 -13.00 -9.45 -2.54
C SER A 208 -11.67 -9.26 -3.28
N LEU A 209 -10.66 -8.71 -2.61
CA LEU A 209 -9.30 -8.70 -3.18
C LEU A 209 -8.78 -10.12 -3.36
N GLY A 210 -9.05 -11.02 -2.41
CA GLY A 210 -8.65 -12.42 -2.50
C GLY A 210 -9.19 -13.11 -3.76
N THR A 211 -10.47 -12.93 -4.09
CA THR A 211 -11.06 -13.46 -5.33
C THR A 211 -10.40 -12.85 -6.57
N ALA A 212 -10.22 -11.53 -6.59
CA ALA A 212 -9.62 -10.84 -7.74
C ALA A 212 -8.15 -11.24 -7.97
N ILE A 213 -7.38 -11.49 -6.88
CA ILE A 213 -6.02 -12.06 -6.95
C ILE A 213 -6.05 -13.45 -7.60
N SER A 214 -6.94 -14.33 -7.13
CA SER A 214 -7.09 -15.70 -7.70
C SER A 214 -7.38 -15.64 -9.20
N GLU A 215 -8.29 -14.78 -9.65
CA GLU A 215 -8.61 -14.61 -11.08
C GLU A 215 -7.41 -14.09 -11.90
N ALA A 216 -6.68 -13.10 -11.37
CA ALA A 216 -5.52 -12.53 -12.04
C ALA A 216 -4.37 -13.54 -12.15
N ILE A 217 -4.10 -14.33 -11.10
CA ILE A 217 -3.08 -15.39 -11.11
C ILE A 217 -3.47 -16.51 -12.07
N GLU A 218 -4.75 -16.91 -12.11
CA GLU A 218 -5.25 -17.91 -13.06
C GLU A 218 -4.97 -17.44 -14.50
N LEU A 219 -5.28 -16.18 -14.82
CA LEU A 219 -5.01 -15.63 -16.16
C LEU A 219 -3.51 -15.61 -16.46
N ALA A 220 -2.64 -15.23 -15.51
CA ALA A 220 -1.20 -15.25 -15.69
C ALA A 220 -0.67 -16.66 -16.02
N ARG A 221 -1.20 -17.68 -15.34
CA ARG A 221 -0.80 -19.08 -15.52
C ARG A 221 -1.31 -19.72 -16.83
N THR A 222 -2.46 -19.26 -17.33
CA THR A 222 -3.14 -19.85 -18.50
C THR A 222 -2.88 -19.09 -19.80
N THR A 223 -2.35 -17.87 -19.72
CA THR A 223 -2.02 -17.04 -20.88
C THR A 223 -0.54 -17.13 -21.20
N PRO A 224 -0.13 -17.51 -22.41
CA PRO A 224 1.28 -17.51 -22.79
C PRO A 224 1.90 -16.12 -22.63
N ASN A 225 3.14 -16.09 -22.17
CA ASN A 225 3.93 -14.87 -22.04
C ASN A 225 3.22 -13.76 -21.22
N CYS A 226 2.55 -14.17 -20.13
CA CYS A 226 1.84 -13.30 -19.20
C CYS A 226 2.42 -13.43 -17.80
N LYS A 227 2.54 -12.31 -17.09
CA LYS A 227 2.96 -12.26 -15.68
C LYS A 227 1.93 -11.50 -14.84
N TYR A 228 1.81 -11.94 -13.61
CA TYR A 228 1.03 -11.25 -12.58
C TYR A 228 1.88 -10.16 -11.94
N THR A 229 1.26 -9.04 -11.60
CA THR A 229 1.84 -7.92 -10.87
C THR A 229 0.97 -7.55 -9.68
N LEU A 230 1.54 -7.02 -8.61
CA LEU A 230 0.83 -6.77 -7.36
C LEU A 230 1.20 -5.40 -6.76
N GLY A 231 0.20 -4.70 -6.25
CA GLY A 231 0.35 -3.32 -5.76
C GLY A 231 0.66 -3.16 -4.28
N SER A 232 0.81 -4.26 -3.52
CA SER A 232 1.08 -4.25 -2.08
C SER A 232 1.48 -5.65 -1.59
N VAL A 233 1.67 -5.84 -0.28
CA VAL A 233 1.91 -7.10 0.43
C VAL A 233 3.33 -7.65 0.25
N LEU A 234 3.77 -7.87 -0.98
CA LEU A 234 5.05 -8.51 -1.27
C LEU A 234 6.25 -7.60 -0.98
N SER A 235 7.37 -8.23 -0.64
CA SER A 235 8.62 -7.55 -0.24
C SER A 235 9.18 -6.67 -1.34
N HIS A 236 9.20 -7.15 -2.61
CA HIS A 236 9.67 -6.37 -3.74
C HIS A 236 8.80 -5.12 -4.01
N VAL A 237 7.48 -5.19 -3.76
CA VAL A 237 6.61 -4.03 -3.89
C VAL A 237 6.98 -2.96 -2.87
N THR A 238 7.18 -3.38 -1.61
CA THR A 238 7.56 -2.46 -0.53
C THR A 238 8.96 -1.90 -0.76
N LEU A 239 9.90 -2.72 -1.26
CA LEU A 239 11.24 -2.30 -1.67
C LEU A 239 11.17 -1.12 -2.65
N HIS A 240 10.41 -1.23 -3.74
CA HIS A 240 10.26 -0.16 -4.74
C HIS A 240 9.67 1.12 -4.16
N GLN A 241 8.87 1.04 -3.11
CA GLN A 241 8.28 2.22 -2.46
C GLN A 241 9.27 2.96 -1.55
N THR A 242 10.40 2.37 -1.18
CA THR A 242 11.37 3.02 -0.28
C THR A 242 11.97 4.30 -0.86
N VAL A 243 11.87 4.53 -2.15
CA VAL A 243 12.20 5.81 -2.79
C VAL A 243 11.49 7.00 -2.11
N ILE A 244 10.29 6.78 -1.54
CA ILE A 244 9.50 7.78 -0.81
C ILE A 244 10.26 8.27 0.42
N GLY A 245 10.65 7.34 1.29
CA GLY A 245 11.35 7.64 2.53
C GLY A 245 12.79 8.11 2.31
N LEU A 246 13.49 7.57 1.31
CA LEU A 246 14.84 8.01 0.95
C LEU A 246 14.87 9.48 0.48
N GLU A 247 13.86 9.93 -0.26
CA GLU A 247 13.71 11.35 -0.56
C GLU A 247 13.33 12.15 0.69
N ALA A 248 12.38 11.63 1.50
CA ALA A 248 11.89 12.30 2.68
C ALA A 248 13.02 12.54 3.72
N GLU A 249 13.96 11.60 3.87
CA GLU A 249 15.15 11.79 4.74
C GLU A 249 15.92 13.05 4.37
N LYS A 250 16.31 13.19 3.10
CA LYS A 250 17.01 14.37 2.61
C LYS A 250 16.19 15.65 2.74
N GLN A 251 14.89 15.56 2.47
CA GLN A 251 13.98 16.71 2.57
C GLN A 251 13.76 17.15 4.02
N MET A 252 13.73 16.22 4.98
CA MET A 252 13.69 16.54 6.42
C MET A 252 15.01 17.19 6.87
N GLU A 253 16.16 16.74 6.34
CA GLU A 253 17.44 17.38 6.55
C GLU A 253 17.44 18.84 6.03
N MET A 254 16.89 19.08 4.83
CA MET A 254 16.70 20.45 4.30
C MET A 254 15.80 21.30 5.20
N ALA A 255 14.81 20.68 5.86
CA ALA A 255 13.96 21.37 6.82
C ALA A 255 14.67 21.66 8.16
N GLY A 256 15.84 21.08 8.40
CA GLY A 256 16.56 21.15 9.67
C GLY A 256 15.89 20.37 10.79
N GLU A 257 15.05 19.39 10.49
CA GLU A 257 14.29 18.62 11.45
C GLU A 257 14.42 17.11 11.19
N TYR A 258 14.12 16.30 12.20
CA TYR A 258 14.08 14.84 12.10
C TYR A 258 12.77 14.32 12.76
N PRO A 259 12.06 13.34 12.16
CA PRO A 259 10.77 12.93 12.68
C PRO A 259 10.87 12.11 13.97
N ASP A 260 10.10 12.51 14.98
CA ASP A 260 9.82 11.69 16.17
C ASP A 260 8.82 10.59 15.86
N ILE A 261 7.92 10.85 14.90
CA ILE A 261 6.84 9.92 14.53
C ILE A 261 6.72 9.89 13.00
N VAL A 262 6.76 8.69 12.41
CA VAL A 262 6.51 8.47 10.97
C VAL A 262 5.28 7.60 10.79
N ILE A 263 4.34 8.04 9.94
CA ILE A 263 3.02 7.42 9.80
C ILE A 263 2.74 7.05 8.34
N GLY A 264 2.24 5.84 8.12
CA GLY A 264 1.72 5.44 6.82
C GLY A 264 0.35 4.76 6.94
N CYS A 265 -0.58 5.03 6.02
CA CYS A 265 -1.80 4.24 5.94
C CYS A 265 -1.49 2.81 5.52
N PHE A 266 -2.26 1.84 6.05
CA PHE A 266 -1.92 0.43 5.97
C PHE A 266 -3.01 -0.43 5.33
N GLY A 267 -2.71 -0.96 4.13
CA GLY A 267 -3.44 -2.06 3.50
C GLY A 267 -2.65 -3.36 3.65
N GLY A 268 -1.75 -3.66 2.70
CA GLY A 268 -0.79 -4.76 2.78
C GLY A 268 0.61 -4.34 3.23
N GLY A 269 0.90 -3.04 3.35
CA GLY A 269 2.17 -2.53 3.90
C GLY A 269 3.02 -1.66 2.96
N SER A 270 2.75 -1.59 1.66
CA SER A 270 3.63 -0.90 0.71
C SER A 270 3.78 0.60 0.98
N ASN A 271 2.69 1.29 1.31
CA ASN A 271 2.73 2.72 1.65
C ASN A 271 3.48 2.97 2.96
N PHE A 272 3.17 2.19 4.00
CA PHE A 272 3.85 2.27 5.29
C PHE A 272 5.35 1.99 5.15
N GLY A 273 5.72 0.86 4.55
CA GLY A 273 7.13 0.50 4.36
C GLY A 273 7.89 1.52 3.50
N GLY A 274 7.23 2.04 2.47
CA GLY A 274 7.83 3.06 1.59
C GLY A 274 8.32 4.30 2.32
N ILE A 275 7.52 4.84 3.24
CA ILE A 275 7.92 6.02 4.03
C ILE A 275 8.73 5.65 5.28
N CYS A 276 8.43 4.51 5.95
CA CYS A 276 9.01 4.21 7.25
C CYS A 276 10.37 3.48 7.19
N PHE A 277 10.59 2.56 6.24
CA PHE A 277 11.78 1.70 6.26
C PHE A 277 13.11 2.46 6.17
N PRO A 278 13.28 3.51 5.34
CA PRO A 278 14.49 4.31 5.37
C PRO A 278 14.77 4.92 6.74
N PHE A 279 13.77 5.48 7.42
CA PHE A 279 13.92 6.02 8.78
C PHE A 279 14.14 4.91 9.83
N MET A 280 13.52 3.73 9.70
CA MET A 280 13.75 2.58 10.57
C MET A 280 15.21 2.09 10.52
N ARG A 281 15.90 2.27 9.39
CA ARG A 281 17.33 2.00 9.28
C ARG A 281 18.13 2.70 10.37
N HIS A 282 17.83 3.97 10.64
CA HIS A 282 18.49 4.74 11.68
C HIS A 282 18.15 4.23 13.09
N THR A 283 16.92 3.76 13.30
CA THR A 283 16.55 3.11 14.56
C THR A 283 17.32 1.80 14.75
N ILE A 284 17.37 0.96 13.71
CA ILE A 284 18.03 -0.36 13.78
C ILE A 284 19.56 -0.22 13.92
N LYS A 285 20.20 0.68 13.17
CA LYS A 285 21.66 0.78 13.08
C LYS A 285 22.27 1.78 14.05
N GLU A 286 21.55 2.85 14.36
CA GLU A 286 22.08 4.00 15.10
C GLU A 286 21.38 4.18 16.45
N GLY A 287 20.30 3.43 16.73
CA GLY A 287 19.53 3.53 17.97
C GLY A 287 18.68 4.80 18.08
N ARG A 288 18.38 5.47 16.96
CA ARG A 288 17.50 6.65 16.97
C ARG A 288 16.10 6.29 17.45
N GLN A 289 15.52 7.16 18.26
CA GLN A 289 14.20 6.97 18.84
C GLN A 289 13.14 7.62 17.95
N THR A 290 12.60 6.85 17.02
CA THR A 290 11.47 7.25 16.16
C THR A 290 10.35 6.21 16.32
N ARG A 291 9.11 6.67 16.48
CA ARG A 291 7.92 5.81 16.47
C ARG A 291 7.39 5.66 15.05
N PHE A 292 7.00 4.45 14.67
CA PHE A 292 6.47 4.15 13.34
C PHE A 292 5.06 3.61 13.48
N ILE A 293 4.07 4.32 12.93
CA ILE A 293 2.65 4.00 13.13
C ILE A 293 2.02 3.59 11.80
N ALA A 294 1.49 2.37 11.76
CA ALA A 294 0.67 1.86 10.68
C ALA A 294 -0.81 2.17 10.97
N ALA A 295 -1.42 3.06 10.18
CA ALA A 295 -2.81 3.44 10.33
C ALA A 295 -3.70 2.56 9.44
N GLU A 296 -4.45 1.64 10.03
CA GLU A 296 -5.34 0.69 9.34
C GLU A 296 -6.81 0.98 9.60
N PRO A 297 -7.76 0.47 8.75
CA PRO A 297 -9.18 0.61 9.02
C PRO A 297 -9.64 -0.23 10.21
N ALA A 298 -10.42 0.34 11.11
CA ALA A 298 -11.04 -0.39 12.22
C ALA A 298 -11.97 -1.54 11.76
N SER A 299 -12.46 -1.48 10.52
CA SER A 299 -13.24 -2.55 9.88
C SER A 299 -12.40 -3.67 9.25
N CYS A 300 -11.07 -3.51 9.22
CA CYS A 300 -10.12 -4.51 8.69
C CYS A 300 -8.81 -4.47 9.52
N PRO A 301 -8.88 -4.74 10.84
CA PRO A 301 -7.85 -4.48 11.82
C PRO A 301 -6.87 -5.65 11.95
N LYS A 302 -6.17 -6.00 10.84
CA LYS A 302 -5.27 -7.15 10.81
C LYS A 302 -4.03 -7.02 11.68
N LEU A 303 -3.51 -5.80 11.89
CA LEU A 303 -2.35 -5.58 12.76
C LEU A 303 -2.74 -5.43 14.23
N THR A 304 -3.89 -4.78 14.50
CA THR A 304 -4.34 -4.51 15.88
C THR A 304 -5.11 -5.67 16.49
N ARG A 305 -5.79 -6.50 15.68
CA ARG A 305 -6.67 -7.59 16.16
C ARG A 305 -6.50 -8.92 15.42
N GLY A 306 -5.69 -8.96 14.34
CA GLY A 306 -5.36 -10.20 13.63
C GLY A 306 -4.35 -11.05 14.39
N GLU A 307 -4.17 -12.31 13.97
CA GLU A 307 -3.20 -13.23 14.53
C GLU A 307 -2.08 -13.52 13.54
N PHE A 308 -0.89 -13.88 14.06
CA PHE A 308 0.26 -14.22 13.23
C PHE A 308 0.21 -15.70 12.83
N HIS A 309 -0.06 -15.95 11.54
CA HIS A 309 -0.11 -17.29 10.94
C HIS A 309 0.50 -17.31 9.55
N TYR A 310 0.79 -18.50 9.04
CA TYR A 310 0.94 -18.72 7.62
C TYR A 310 -0.44 -18.68 6.97
N ASP A 311 -0.65 -17.79 5.99
CA ASP A 311 -1.93 -17.65 5.30
C ASP A 311 -1.71 -17.32 3.82
N TYR A 312 -2.74 -17.56 3.01
CA TYR A 312 -2.75 -17.22 1.59
C TYR A 312 -3.06 -15.73 1.40
N ALA A 313 -2.48 -15.13 0.37
CA ALA A 313 -2.86 -13.78 -0.04
C ALA A 313 -4.17 -13.78 -0.87
N ASP A 314 -4.60 -14.93 -1.40
CA ASP A 314 -5.77 -15.10 -2.26
C ASP A 314 -6.76 -16.12 -1.70
N GLU A 315 -8.01 -16.04 -2.16
CA GLU A 315 -9.11 -16.87 -1.66
C GLU A 315 -9.04 -18.34 -2.12
N ALA A 316 -8.50 -18.61 -3.32
CA ALA A 316 -8.40 -19.94 -3.90
C ALA A 316 -7.12 -20.71 -3.52
N GLY A 317 -6.18 -20.07 -2.79
CA GLY A 317 -4.93 -20.69 -2.37
C GLY A 317 -3.92 -20.88 -3.52
N TYR A 318 -3.92 -19.95 -4.49
CA TYR A 318 -2.97 -19.96 -5.62
C TYR A 318 -1.66 -19.27 -5.30
N THR A 319 -1.65 -18.44 -4.26
CA THR A 319 -0.44 -17.77 -3.78
C THR A 319 0.37 -18.67 -2.86
N PRO A 320 1.65 -18.32 -2.61
CA PRO A 320 2.40 -18.89 -1.50
C PRO A 320 1.72 -18.68 -0.15
N LEU A 321 2.07 -19.53 0.82
CA LEU A 321 1.75 -19.30 2.22
C LEU A 321 2.73 -18.27 2.78
N LEU A 322 2.20 -17.13 3.22
CA LEU A 322 2.98 -16.02 3.74
C LEU A 322 2.84 -15.96 5.27
N PRO A 323 3.95 -15.83 6.03
CA PRO A 323 3.88 -15.60 7.46
C PRO A 323 3.42 -14.16 7.72
N MET A 324 2.20 -13.98 8.20
CA MET A 324 1.56 -12.66 8.28
C MET A 324 0.65 -12.52 9.49
N TYR A 325 0.46 -11.30 9.96
CA TYR A 325 -0.73 -10.97 10.73
C TYR A 325 -1.93 -10.95 9.80
N THR A 326 -2.96 -11.73 10.11
CA THR A 326 -4.10 -11.96 9.23
C THR A 326 -5.42 -12.04 9.98
N LEU A 327 -6.50 -11.74 9.28
CA LEU A 327 -7.89 -11.98 9.67
C LEU A 327 -8.47 -13.25 9.01
N GLY A 328 -7.60 -14.00 8.26
CA GLY A 328 -7.97 -15.16 7.47
C GLY A 328 -8.27 -14.83 6.00
N HIS A 329 -7.72 -15.62 5.06
CA HIS A 329 -7.83 -15.36 3.60
C HIS A 329 -9.28 -15.39 3.05
N LYS A 330 -10.24 -15.93 3.82
CA LYS A 330 -11.68 -15.89 3.50
C LYS A 330 -12.42 -14.73 4.13
N PHE A 331 -11.73 -13.87 4.90
CA PHE A 331 -12.33 -12.68 5.49
C PHE A 331 -12.82 -11.71 4.42
N ALA A 332 -14.09 -11.33 4.48
CA ALA A 332 -14.70 -10.34 3.60
C ALA A 332 -14.82 -9.00 4.34
N PRO A 333 -13.93 -8.02 4.07
CA PRO A 333 -13.97 -6.72 4.72
C PRO A 333 -15.27 -5.96 4.42
N ALA A 334 -15.77 -5.20 5.39
CA ALA A 334 -16.90 -4.30 5.20
C ALA A 334 -16.66 -3.30 4.05
N ASN A 335 -17.76 -2.81 3.47
CA ASN A 335 -17.73 -1.93 2.30
C ASN A 335 -17.38 -0.48 2.65
N ILE A 336 -16.24 -0.26 3.28
CA ILE A 336 -15.71 1.08 3.50
C ILE A 336 -15.16 1.67 2.20
N HIS A 337 -15.14 2.98 2.10
CA HIS A 337 -14.71 3.70 0.90
C HIS A 337 -13.19 3.73 0.68
N ALA A 338 -12.38 3.35 1.66
CA ALA A 338 -10.94 3.12 1.55
C ALA A 338 -10.63 1.71 0.99
N GLY A 339 -11.08 1.43 -0.24
CA GLY A 339 -11.00 0.10 -0.86
C GLY A 339 -9.58 -0.45 -0.99
N GLY A 340 -8.56 0.42 -1.09
CA GLY A 340 -7.15 0.03 -1.14
C GLY A 340 -6.58 -0.48 0.18
N LEU A 341 -7.30 -0.33 1.31
CA LEU A 341 -6.88 -0.84 2.61
C LEU A 341 -7.64 -2.11 3.04
N ARG A 342 -8.59 -2.58 2.24
CA ARG A 342 -9.44 -3.75 2.49
C ARG A 342 -8.74 -5.05 2.13
N PHE A 343 -7.65 -5.36 2.79
CA PHE A 343 -6.90 -6.60 2.62
C PHE A 343 -6.75 -7.30 3.98
N HIS A 344 -7.00 -8.61 4.03
CA HIS A 344 -7.07 -9.40 5.25
C HIS A 344 -5.73 -9.60 5.96
N GLY A 345 -4.61 -9.49 5.25
CA GLY A 345 -3.28 -9.80 5.76
C GLY A 345 -2.28 -8.64 5.68
N ALA A 346 -1.17 -8.78 6.35
CA ALA A 346 -0.04 -7.86 6.34
C ALA A 346 1.16 -8.47 5.61
N GLY A 347 1.96 -7.65 4.92
CA GLY A 347 3.20 -8.10 4.28
C GLY A 347 4.16 -8.75 5.28
N VAL A 348 4.96 -9.69 4.80
CA VAL A 348 5.87 -10.53 5.61
C VAL A 348 6.84 -9.68 6.44
N ILE A 349 7.46 -8.67 5.82
CA ILE A 349 8.41 -7.76 6.50
C ILE A 349 7.72 -7.01 7.63
N VAL A 350 6.56 -6.41 7.35
CA VAL A 350 5.81 -5.61 8.32
C VAL A 350 5.33 -6.47 9.49
N SER A 351 4.89 -7.69 9.19
CA SER A 351 4.48 -8.65 10.23
C SER A 351 5.62 -8.99 11.19
N GLN A 352 6.85 -9.16 10.66
CA GLN A 352 8.02 -9.39 11.51
C GLN A 352 8.38 -8.14 12.32
N LEU A 353 8.33 -6.94 11.73
CA LEU A 353 8.62 -5.69 12.43
C LEU A 353 7.64 -5.42 13.56
N LEU A 354 6.35 -5.72 13.38
CA LEU A 354 5.35 -5.61 14.44
C LEU A 354 5.63 -6.61 15.58
N LYS A 355 5.96 -7.87 15.22
CA LYS A 355 6.33 -8.91 16.19
C LYS A 355 7.56 -8.54 17.00
N ASP A 356 8.51 -7.83 16.39
CA ASP A 356 9.74 -7.36 17.03
C ASP A 356 9.55 -6.07 17.85
N GLY A 357 8.35 -5.48 17.84
CA GLY A 357 8.06 -4.23 18.55
C GLY A 357 8.73 -2.99 17.94
N LEU A 358 9.15 -3.06 16.67
CA LEU A 358 9.78 -1.94 15.95
C LEU A 358 8.77 -0.99 15.32
N MET A 359 7.48 -1.29 15.39
CA MET A 359 6.39 -0.46 14.90
C MET A 359 5.15 -0.64 15.75
N GLU A 360 4.22 0.29 15.59
CA GLU A 360 2.91 0.29 16.23
C GLU A 360 1.81 0.23 15.18
N ALA A 361 0.63 -0.26 15.54
CA ALA A 361 -0.55 -0.21 14.71
C ALA A 361 -1.64 0.64 15.38
N MET A 362 -2.41 1.35 14.56
CA MET A 362 -3.52 2.18 15.01
C MET A 362 -4.71 1.96 14.06
N ASP A 363 -5.83 1.51 14.60
CA ASP A 363 -7.07 1.39 13.86
C ASP A 363 -7.88 2.70 13.86
N ILE A 364 -8.44 3.05 12.70
CA ILE A 364 -9.16 4.30 12.49
C ILE A 364 -10.55 4.01 11.92
N ASN A 365 -11.56 4.61 12.51
CA ASN A 365 -12.94 4.53 12.05
C ASN A 365 -13.19 5.39 10.79
N GLN A 366 -14.07 4.93 9.90
CA GLN A 366 -14.36 5.58 8.63
C GLN A 366 -14.83 7.04 8.79
N LEU A 367 -15.71 7.34 9.73
CA LEU A 367 -16.22 8.71 9.92
C LEU A 367 -15.10 9.66 10.34
N GLU A 368 -14.20 9.22 11.22
CA GLU A 368 -13.03 10.01 11.63
C GLU A 368 -12.07 10.27 10.47
N THR A 369 -11.89 9.30 9.56
CA THR A 369 -11.03 9.49 8.38
C THR A 369 -11.58 10.58 7.47
N PHE A 370 -12.89 10.63 7.21
CA PHE A 370 -13.50 11.67 6.38
C PHE A 370 -13.51 13.03 7.08
N GLU A 371 -13.78 13.08 8.39
CA GLU A 371 -13.72 14.31 9.19
C GLU A 371 -12.32 14.94 9.10
N THR A 372 -11.28 14.16 9.41
CA THR A 372 -9.90 14.66 9.37
C THR A 372 -9.40 14.90 7.94
N GLY A 373 -9.87 14.16 6.96
CA GLY A 373 -9.61 14.39 5.55
C GLY A 373 -10.21 15.72 5.05
N CYS A 374 -11.41 16.06 5.48
CA CYS A 374 -12.04 17.35 5.20
C CYS A 374 -11.29 18.51 5.89
N LEU A 375 -10.88 18.33 7.15
CA LEU A 375 -10.06 19.31 7.86
C LEU A 375 -8.75 19.55 7.11
N PHE A 376 -8.06 18.48 6.69
CA PHE A 376 -6.83 18.60 5.92
C PHE A 376 -7.04 19.30 4.58
N ALA A 377 -8.12 18.98 3.86
CA ALA A 377 -8.44 19.65 2.60
C ALA A 377 -8.70 21.16 2.79
N GLN A 378 -9.39 21.54 3.86
CA GLN A 378 -9.68 22.94 4.18
C GLN A 378 -8.44 23.73 4.59
N THR A 379 -7.44 23.07 5.20
CA THR A 379 -6.25 23.72 5.72
C THR A 379 -5.06 23.69 4.76
N GLU A 380 -4.91 22.63 3.99
CA GLU A 380 -3.75 22.43 3.08
C GLU A 380 -4.11 22.47 1.59
N GLY A 381 -5.42 22.53 1.23
CA GLY A 381 -5.88 22.70 -0.15
C GLY A 381 -5.77 21.42 -1.00
N ILE A 382 -5.59 20.26 -0.40
CA ILE A 382 -5.51 18.98 -1.10
C ILE A 382 -6.61 18.05 -0.57
N ILE A 383 -7.51 17.60 -1.44
CA ILE A 383 -8.49 16.56 -1.09
C ILE A 383 -7.77 15.21 -1.07
N PRO A 384 -7.62 14.54 0.09
CA PRO A 384 -6.89 13.29 0.17
C PRO A 384 -7.74 12.10 -0.30
N ALA A 385 -7.09 11.04 -0.78
CA ALA A 385 -7.77 9.77 -0.99
C ALA A 385 -8.30 9.23 0.36
N PRO A 386 -9.47 8.53 0.39
CA PRO A 386 -9.98 7.93 1.63
C PRO A 386 -8.98 7.03 2.36
N GLU A 387 -8.08 6.39 1.61
CA GLU A 387 -6.96 5.63 2.17
C GLU A 387 -5.98 6.54 2.92
N SER A 388 -5.58 7.66 2.32
CA SER A 388 -4.64 8.62 2.90
C SER A 388 -5.20 9.29 4.16
N CYS A 389 -6.54 9.42 4.25
CA CYS A 389 -7.22 9.97 5.41
C CYS A 389 -6.92 9.20 6.71
N HIS A 390 -6.58 7.91 6.62
CA HIS A 390 -6.18 7.12 7.80
C HIS A 390 -4.84 7.61 8.39
N ALA A 391 -3.86 7.92 7.55
CA ALA A 391 -2.59 8.49 8.01
C ALA A 391 -2.79 9.92 8.56
N ILE A 392 -3.66 10.72 7.94
CA ILE A 392 -4.02 12.06 8.42
C ILE A 392 -4.68 11.97 9.80
N ALA A 393 -5.66 11.07 9.98
CA ALA A 393 -6.33 10.88 11.26
C ALA A 393 -5.37 10.45 12.37
N ALA A 394 -4.45 9.53 12.06
CA ALA A 394 -3.41 9.14 12.99
C ALA A 394 -2.48 10.31 13.37
N ALA A 395 -2.07 11.13 12.38
CA ALA A 395 -1.27 12.33 12.63
C ALA A 395 -2.02 13.36 13.49
N VAL A 396 -3.31 13.55 13.25
CA VAL A 396 -4.17 14.41 14.08
C VAL A 396 -4.30 13.88 15.50
N ARG A 397 -4.46 12.57 15.70
CA ARG A 397 -4.47 11.97 17.04
C ARG A 397 -3.15 12.21 17.79
N GLU A 398 -2.01 12.02 17.13
CA GLU A 398 -0.69 12.26 17.75
C GLU A 398 -0.47 13.77 18.02
N ALA A 399 -0.90 14.66 17.13
CA ALA A 399 -0.84 16.11 17.34
C ALA A 399 -1.72 16.58 18.51
N LYS A 400 -2.89 15.95 18.72
CA LYS A 400 -3.74 16.21 19.91
C LYS A 400 -3.06 15.78 21.19
N LYS A 401 -2.34 14.65 21.21
CA LYS A 401 -1.54 14.25 22.38
C LYS A 401 -0.47 15.29 22.72
N CYS A 402 0.15 15.92 21.71
CA CYS A 402 1.11 17.00 21.94
C CYS A 402 0.47 18.23 22.59
N ILE A 403 -0.81 18.53 22.33
CA ILE A 403 -1.55 19.58 23.06
C ILE A 403 -1.70 19.23 24.54
N GLU A 404 -2.06 17.97 24.83
CA GLU A 404 -2.30 17.49 26.21
C GLU A 404 -1.03 17.44 27.03
N THR A 405 0.10 17.03 26.41
CA THR A 405 1.41 16.90 27.09
C THR A 405 2.25 18.16 27.07
N GLY A 406 1.95 19.11 26.17
CA GLY A 406 2.79 20.29 25.91
C GLY A 406 4.10 19.97 25.18
N GLU A 407 4.27 18.74 24.70
CA GLU A 407 5.47 18.31 23.98
C GLU A 407 5.45 18.78 22.52
N GLU A 408 6.57 19.29 22.04
CA GLU A 408 6.80 19.58 20.64
C GLU A 408 7.39 18.34 19.95
N LYS A 409 6.61 17.71 19.06
CA LYS A 409 7.02 16.53 18.28
C LYS A 409 7.00 16.82 16.79
N VAL A 410 7.93 16.25 16.06
CA VAL A 410 7.95 16.26 14.60
C VAL A 410 7.21 15.02 14.08
N ILE A 411 6.08 15.23 13.41
CA ILE A 411 5.23 14.18 12.87
C ILE A 411 5.32 14.22 11.34
N LEU A 412 5.78 13.12 10.74
CA LEU A 412 5.82 12.92 9.30
C LEU A 412 4.81 11.87 8.89
N PHE A 413 3.92 12.17 7.94
CA PHE A 413 3.07 11.15 7.34
C PHE A 413 3.16 11.12 5.81
N ASN A 414 2.83 9.97 5.22
CA ASN A 414 2.74 9.87 3.76
C ASN A 414 1.33 10.16 3.26
N LEU A 415 1.16 11.23 2.48
CA LEU A 415 -0.05 11.50 1.71
C LEU A 415 -0.02 10.63 0.45
N SER A 416 -0.54 9.41 0.57
CA SER A 416 -0.38 8.33 -0.40
C SER A 416 -1.08 8.56 -1.74
N GLY A 417 -2.08 9.45 -1.78
CA GLY A 417 -2.80 9.80 -3.00
C GLY A 417 -3.86 10.88 -2.78
N HIS A 418 -4.34 11.50 -3.89
CA HIS A 418 -5.44 12.46 -3.86
C HIS A 418 -6.80 11.78 -4.03
N GLY A 419 -7.87 12.46 -3.57
CA GLY A 419 -9.25 12.01 -3.60
C GLY A 419 -10.12 12.56 -4.73
N LEU A 420 -9.55 13.32 -5.69
CA LEU A 420 -10.34 13.98 -6.74
C LEU A 420 -11.15 12.98 -7.60
N ILE A 421 -10.73 11.73 -7.68
CA ILE A 421 -11.43 10.66 -8.40
C ILE A 421 -12.38 9.90 -7.46
N ASP A 422 -12.32 10.17 -6.16
CA ASP A 422 -13.10 9.51 -5.12
C ASP A 422 -14.18 10.42 -4.54
N MET A 423 -14.56 11.52 -5.24
CA MET A 423 -15.53 12.50 -4.75
C MET A 423 -16.90 11.89 -4.43
N ALA A 424 -17.31 10.83 -5.12
CA ALA A 424 -18.52 10.10 -4.77
C ALA A 424 -18.51 9.55 -3.33
N SER A 425 -17.33 9.27 -2.77
CA SER A 425 -17.19 8.85 -1.37
C SER A 425 -17.40 10.03 -0.41
N TYR A 426 -16.91 11.21 -0.76
CA TYR A 426 -17.15 12.45 -0.01
C TYR A 426 -18.63 12.88 -0.08
N ASP A 427 -19.30 12.70 -1.23
CA ASP A 427 -20.74 12.94 -1.36
C ASP A 427 -21.53 12.06 -0.38
N GLN A 428 -21.18 10.77 -0.23
CA GLN A 428 -21.81 9.89 0.76
C GLN A 428 -21.55 10.35 2.20
N TYR A 429 -20.35 10.85 2.48
CA TYR A 429 -20.02 11.40 3.80
C TYR A 429 -20.87 12.65 4.10
N PHE A 430 -20.94 13.63 3.21
CA PHE A 430 -21.74 14.86 3.38
C PHE A 430 -23.25 14.59 3.43
N ALA A 431 -23.72 13.55 2.75
CA ALA A 431 -25.12 13.11 2.83
C ALA A 431 -25.45 12.36 4.13
N GLY A 432 -24.46 12.09 5.01
CA GLY A 432 -24.67 11.32 6.24
C GLY A 432 -24.91 9.82 6.01
N ASN A 433 -24.56 9.29 4.84
CA ASN A 433 -24.81 7.89 4.47
C ASN A 433 -23.66 6.95 4.92
N LEU A 434 -22.55 7.49 5.42
CA LEU A 434 -21.45 6.66 5.93
C LEU A 434 -21.65 6.29 7.38
N MET A 435 -21.18 5.11 7.75
CA MET A 435 -21.20 4.61 9.13
C MET A 435 -19.87 3.96 9.49
N ASN A 436 -19.58 3.87 10.77
CA ASN A 436 -18.52 3.02 11.26
C ASN A 436 -18.96 1.56 11.23
N TYR A 437 -18.04 0.67 10.91
CA TYR A 437 -18.28 -0.77 10.93
C TYR A 437 -17.52 -1.38 12.11
N GLU A 438 -18.25 -2.02 12.97
CA GLU A 438 -17.71 -2.77 14.12
C GLU A 438 -17.46 -4.21 13.69
N LEU A 439 -16.20 -4.65 13.75
CA LEU A 439 -15.85 -6.05 13.53
C LEU A 439 -15.88 -6.78 14.87
N LYS A 440 -16.70 -7.82 14.98
CA LYS A 440 -16.84 -8.61 16.21
C LYS A 440 -15.70 -9.62 16.34
N ASP A 441 -15.25 -9.90 17.56
CA ASP A 441 -14.22 -10.90 17.83
C ASP A 441 -14.63 -12.30 17.37
N GLU A 442 -15.94 -12.63 17.47
CA GLU A 442 -16.50 -13.88 16.98
C GLU A 442 -16.33 -14.06 15.46
N ASP A 443 -16.46 -12.98 14.69
CA ASP A 443 -16.27 -13.01 13.22
C ASP A 443 -14.78 -13.20 12.87
N ILE A 444 -13.88 -12.59 13.64
CA ILE A 444 -12.43 -12.80 13.47
C ILE A 444 -12.09 -14.27 13.78
N ALA A 445 -12.49 -14.78 14.92
CA ALA A 445 -12.22 -16.15 15.33
C ALA A 445 -12.72 -17.16 14.30
N LYS A 446 -13.95 -16.99 13.82
CA LYS A 446 -14.53 -17.86 12.77
C LYS A 446 -13.75 -17.86 11.46
N ASN A 447 -13.22 -16.71 11.04
CA ASN A 447 -12.39 -16.63 9.83
C ASN A 447 -11.03 -17.28 10.03
N LEU A 448 -10.43 -17.16 11.23
CA LEU A 448 -9.15 -17.77 11.57
C LEU A 448 -9.23 -19.31 11.68
N GLU A 449 -10.41 -19.90 11.97
CA GLU A 449 -10.61 -21.36 11.94
C GLU A 449 -10.32 -21.97 10.56
N ASN A 450 -10.41 -21.18 9.48
CA ASN A 450 -10.15 -21.65 8.11
C ASN A 450 -8.67 -21.63 7.73
N ILE A 451 -7.78 -21.13 8.60
CA ILE A 451 -6.35 -21.11 8.33
C ILE A 451 -5.75 -22.48 8.59
N GLU A 452 -4.94 -22.95 7.65
CA GLU A 452 -4.20 -24.20 7.79
C GLU A 452 -3.16 -24.08 8.92
N LYS A 453 -3.21 -24.95 9.90
CA LYS A 453 -2.21 -25.02 10.98
C LYS A 453 -0.94 -25.68 10.45
N ILE A 454 0.14 -24.90 10.33
CA ILE A 454 1.46 -25.34 9.86
C ILE A 454 2.45 -25.26 11.03
#